data_71fbbb71d2ed0fa8383d572c13c9de17
#
_entry.id   71fbbb71d2ed0fa8383d572c13c9de17
#
_cell.length_a   1.000
_cell.length_b   1.000
_cell.length_c   1.000
_cell.angle_alpha   90.00
_cell.angle_beta   90.00
_cell.angle_gamma   90.00
#
_symmetry.space_group_name_H-M   'P 1'
#
loop_
_entity.id
_entity.type
_entity.pdbx_description
1 polymer ?
#
loop_
_entity_poly.entity_id
_entity_poly.type
_entity_poly.pdbx_seq_one_letter_code
_entity_poly.pdbx_strand_id
1 'polypeptide(L)'
;MEGVLTAPLVVFDYLTNALVMLGWLIHNAIWNVMTSTALAAIPFIALIASEWFKARQEGDDEGNKGVLTINRIETRLYVMVLILLFTCQPILQVQLTTVDVDQRRSQECGTRQFAGGEWGESALSAIDGETANIPVWWAFVHAVSHGMTGAAITAIPCSTDFQSIRTELDLNSVEDPVLKREVGEFQLACFGPARNRLFQEYGSVEPSRAHDVDWIGSRFFLDTPGYYDSFHAGRPVTGFPYDADRDVSRPNTGPGQPGYPTCREWWSSSDVGLRARLHDQVDSGFWDSFRSVFTSNEAEDYVIRRMVSPRSGAASGNLDQAVVGYRDLGGGGRAGFWDSIVTGAGAIGGGLSILPFSAGMDMLKQALPMVQAILVMALVICLPFVMVISGYSYRAVGMATFGLFGTWFLTFWWELARWIDSKLIDLIYNSDAAKMSWMAAANNAYDKLVLQFVEGMMFLVLPAIWLGVLGWAGMRVGEAVGSSVKGGAGDAQGAGKKGGDKTQSTASGGKI
;
A
#
# COMPACT_ATOMS: atom_id res chain seq x y z
N MET A 1 -39.07 8.62 14.36
CA MET A 1 -37.69 8.27 14.04
C MET A 1 -37.63 7.99 12.55
N GLU A 2 -37.31 8.99 11.76
CA GLU A 2 -37.07 8.81 10.33
C GLU A 2 -35.80 7.94 10.23
N GLY A 3 -35.93 6.77 9.61
CA GLY A 3 -34.83 5.87 9.41
C GLY A 3 -33.80 6.52 8.46
N VAL A 4 -32.74 7.05 9.02
CA VAL A 4 -31.60 7.53 8.24
C VAL A 4 -31.03 6.34 7.46
N LEU A 5 -31.09 6.41 6.14
CA LEU A 5 -30.51 5.41 5.25
C LEU A 5 -28.96 5.53 5.36
N THR A 6 -28.34 4.59 6.05
CA THR A 6 -26.87 4.52 6.17
C THR A 6 -26.30 3.61 5.10
N ALA A 7 -25.21 4.01 4.46
CA ALA A 7 -24.42 3.16 3.56
C ALA A 7 -23.24 2.60 4.35
N PRO A 8 -23.14 1.26 4.59
CA PRO A 8 -21.94 0.67 5.11
C PRO A 8 -20.85 0.76 4.04
N LEU A 9 -19.75 1.43 4.34
CA LEU A 9 -18.55 1.42 3.52
C LEU A 9 -17.55 0.44 4.13
N VAL A 10 -16.87 -0.31 3.28
CA VAL A 10 -15.80 -1.21 3.70
C VAL A 10 -14.53 -0.83 2.94
N VAL A 11 -13.42 -0.75 3.64
CA VAL A 11 -12.11 -0.37 3.09
C VAL A 11 -11.06 -1.39 3.52
N PHE A 12 -9.89 -1.38 2.88
CA PHE A 12 -8.82 -2.34 3.17
C PHE A 12 -7.80 -1.84 4.19
N ASP A 13 -7.77 -0.55 4.51
CA ASP A 13 -6.83 0.04 5.46
C ASP A 13 -7.41 1.28 6.16
N TYR A 14 -6.83 1.64 7.31
CA TYR A 14 -7.28 2.77 8.13
C TYR A 14 -7.04 4.14 7.49
N LEU A 15 -5.98 4.30 6.69
CA LEU A 15 -5.70 5.56 6.00
C LEU A 15 -6.74 5.82 4.93
N THR A 16 -7.11 4.78 4.16
CA THR A 16 -8.18 4.85 3.17
C THR A 16 -9.51 5.19 3.84
N ASN A 17 -9.81 4.65 5.02
CA ASN A 17 -10.98 5.03 5.80
C ASN A 17 -11.06 6.54 6.03
N ALA A 18 -10.02 7.13 6.61
CA ALA A 18 -9.96 8.56 6.89
C ALA A 18 -10.07 9.42 5.62
N LEU A 19 -9.31 9.07 4.57
CA LEU A 19 -9.25 9.87 3.35
C LEU A 19 -10.52 9.77 2.51
N VAL A 20 -11.18 8.61 2.46
CA VAL A 20 -12.47 8.45 1.77
C VAL A 20 -13.55 9.28 2.47
N MET A 21 -13.59 9.24 3.81
CA MET A 21 -14.52 10.07 4.58
C MET A 21 -14.31 11.57 4.32
N LEU A 22 -13.05 12.02 4.38
CA LEU A 22 -12.68 13.41 4.04
C LEU A 22 -13.08 13.77 2.60
N GLY A 23 -12.88 12.85 1.66
CA GLY A 23 -13.28 13.02 0.26
C GLY A 23 -14.78 13.30 0.11
N TRP A 24 -15.63 12.55 0.82
CA TRP A 24 -17.08 12.74 0.80
C TRP A 24 -17.52 14.03 1.51
N LEU A 25 -16.87 14.42 2.59
CA LEU A 25 -17.12 15.72 3.25
C LEU A 25 -16.85 16.88 2.30
N ILE A 26 -15.71 16.88 1.62
CA ILE A 26 -15.34 17.90 0.64
C ILE A 26 -16.27 17.86 -0.57
N HIS A 27 -16.62 16.66 -1.08
CA HIS A 27 -17.61 16.48 -2.15
C HIS A 27 -18.94 17.17 -1.81
N ASN A 28 -19.45 16.94 -0.60
CA ASN A 28 -20.70 17.54 -0.14
C ASN A 28 -20.62 19.07 -0.07
N ALA A 29 -19.50 19.60 0.43
CA ALA A 29 -19.28 21.04 0.48
C ALA A 29 -19.27 21.65 -0.92
N ILE A 30 -18.57 21.03 -1.88
CA ILE A 30 -18.53 21.46 -3.29
C ILE A 30 -19.92 21.40 -3.91
N TRP A 31 -20.64 20.28 -3.71
CA TRP A 31 -22.00 20.13 -4.24
C TRP A 31 -22.96 21.18 -3.70
N ASN A 32 -22.90 21.48 -2.41
CA ASN A 32 -23.68 22.55 -1.79
C ASN A 32 -23.37 23.93 -2.40
N VAL A 33 -22.10 24.23 -2.67
CA VAL A 33 -21.72 25.47 -3.36
C VAL A 33 -22.28 25.50 -4.79
N MET A 34 -22.16 24.39 -5.54
CA MET A 34 -22.67 24.32 -6.92
C MET A 34 -24.18 24.45 -7.00
N THR A 35 -24.91 23.93 -6.03
CA THR A 35 -26.38 24.07 -5.99
C THR A 35 -26.80 25.46 -5.53
N SER A 36 -26.17 26.04 -4.51
CA SER A 36 -26.48 27.39 -4.01
C SER A 36 -26.15 28.50 -5.01
N THR A 37 -25.12 28.30 -5.84
CA THR A 37 -24.73 29.24 -6.92
C THR A 37 -25.43 28.97 -8.27
N ALA A 38 -26.33 27.99 -8.31
CA ALA A 38 -26.98 27.51 -9.51
C ALA A 38 -26.03 26.99 -10.64
N LEU A 39 -24.75 26.74 -10.34
CA LEU A 39 -23.81 26.12 -11.28
C LEU A 39 -24.28 24.73 -11.72
N ALA A 40 -24.92 23.97 -10.83
CA ALA A 40 -25.51 22.66 -11.15
C ALA A 40 -26.64 22.75 -12.20
N ALA A 41 -27.25 23.92 -12.41
CA ALA A 41 -28.30 24.13 -13.41
C ALA A 41 -27.74 24.51 -14.80
N ILE A 42 -26.47 24.89 -14.90
CA ILE A 42 -25.88 25.33 -16.20
C ILE A 42 -26.07 24.30 -17.32
N PRO A 43 -25.86 22.98 -17.10
CA PRO A 43 -26.06 21.97 -18.13
C PRO A 43 -27.48 21.93 -18.69
N PHE A 44 -28.50 22.18 -17.87
CA PHE A 44 -29.90 22.25 -18.27
C PHE A 44 -30.16 23.47 -19.16
N ILE A 45 -29.62 24.64 -18.79
CA ILE A 45 -29.69 25.85 -19.57
C ILE A 45 -28.99 25.68 -20.93
N ALA A 46 -27.78 25.06 -20.88
CA ALA A 46 -27.00 24.75 -22.08
C ALA A 46 -27.73 23.77 -23.02
N LEU A 47 -28.44 22.77 -22.49
CA LEU A 47 -29.28 21.86 -23.26
C LEU A 47 -30.38 22.62 -23.99
N ILE A 48 -31.16 23.44 -23.28
CA ILE A 48 -32.26 24.18 -23.85
C ILE A 48 -31.74 25.13 -24.94
N ALA A 49 -30.68 25.90 -24.67
CA ALA A 49 -30.05 26.80 -25.63
C ALA A 49 -29.55 26.05 -26.87
N SER A 50 -28.86 24.93 -26.71
CA SER A 50 -28.32 24.14 -27.81
C SER A 50 -29.40 23.58 -28.74
N GLU A 51 -30.49 23.02 -28.17
CA GLU A 51 -31.58 22.49 -28.97
C GLU A 51 -32.39 23.63 -29.64
N TRP A 52 -32.53 24.80 -28.99
CA TRP A 52 -33.16 25.96 -29.60
C TRP A 52 -32.35 26.52 -30.79
N PHE A 53 -31.01 26.60 -30.71
CA PHE A 53 -30.16 26.97 -31.81
C PHE A 53 -30.24 25.96 -32.95
N LYS A 54 -30.25 24.65 -32.67
CA LYS A 54 -30.41 23.62 -33.70
C LYS A 54 -31.75 23.70 -34.40
N ALA A 55 -32.85 23.94 -33.69
CA ALA A 55 -34.16 24.13 -34.29
C ALA A 55 -34.22 25.31 -35.25
N ARG A 56 -33.41 26.36 -35.00
CA ARG A 56 -33.29 27.50 -35.95
C ARG A 56 -32.45 27.22 -37.19
N GLN A 57 -31.49 26.27 -37.09
CA GLN A 57 -30.64 25.87 -38.22
C GLN A 57 -31.31 24.82 -39.11
N GLU A 58 -32.28 24.08 -38.59
CA GLU A 58 -33.06 23.12 -39.38
C GLU A 58 -33.95 23.88 -40.33
N GLY A 59 -33.82 23.64 -41.67
CA GLY A 59 -34.53 24.36 -42.77
C GLY A 59 -36.06 24.22 -42.74
N ASP A 60 -36.78 24.99 -43.56
CA ASP A 60 -38.25 25.06 -43.51
C ASP A 60 -38.98 23.82 -44.02
N ASP A 61 -38.26 22.84 -44.57
CA ASP A 61 -38.82 21.62 -45.17
C ASP A 61 -39.22 20.53 -44.16
N GLU A 62 -38.80 20.65 -42.91
CA GLU A 62 -39.20 19.70 -41.85
C GLU A 62 -40.45 20.18 -41.10
N GLY A 63 -41.61 19.74 -41.54
CA GLY A 63 -42.89 20.02 -40.88
C GLY A 63 -42.89 19.67 -39.41
N ASN A 64 -43.28 20.61 -38.51
CA ASN A 64 -43.45 20.44 -37.07
C ASN A 64 -42.17 20.49 -36.23
N LYS A 65 -41.22 21.33 -36.56
CA LYS A 65 -39.95 21.56 -35.84
C LYS A 65 -40.11 21.74 -34.33
N GLY A 66 -41.14 22.46 -33.90
CA GLY A 66 -41.38 22.71 -32.47
C GLY A 66 -41.60 21.45 -31.66
N VAL A 67 -42.38 20.51 -32.17
CA VAL A 67 -42.69 19.24 -31.52
C VAL A 67 -41.43 18.35 -31.44
N LEU A 68 -40.64 18.31 -32.52
CA LEU A 68 -39.37 17.54 -32.56
C LEU A 68 -38.36 18.09 -31.55
N THR A 69 -38.24 19.41 -31.45
CA THR A 69 -37.34 20.05 -30.50
C THR A 69 -37.76 19.81 -29.08
N ILE A 70 -39.07 19.92 -28.77
CA ILE A 70 -39.59 19.60 -27.41
C ILE A 70 -39.32 18.14 -27.04
N ASN A 71 -39.60 17.19 -27.94
CA ASN A 71 -39.35 15.75 -27.67
C ASN A 71 -37.85 15.44 -27.44
N ARG A 72 -36.94 16.13 -28.17
CA ARG A 72 -35.49 16.00 -27.97
C ARG A 72 -35.08 16.58 -26.63
N ILE A 73 -35.59 17.73 -26.24
CA ILE A 73 -35.31 18.36 -24.93
C ILE A 73 -35.85 17.45 -23.83
N GLU A 74 -37.09 16.99 -23.93
CA GLU A 74 -37.74 16.11 -22.93
C GLU A 74 -36.92 14.83 -22.68
N THR A 75 -36.57 14.12 -23.75
CA THR A 75 -35.79 12.88 -23.63
C THR A 75 -34.46 13.10 -22.96
N ARG A 76 -33.73 14.15 -23.32
CA ARG A 76 -32.44 14.46 -22.70
C ARG A 76 -32.58 14.97 -21.29
N LEU A 77 -33.61 15.72 -21.01
CA LEU A 77 -33.89 16.24 -19.67
C LEU A 77 -34.19 15.08 -18.68
N TYR A 78 -34.99 14.11 -19.09
CA TYR A 78 -35.20 12.91 -18.26
C TYR A 78 -33.91 12.20 -17.90
N VAL A 79 -33.01 12.01 -18.88
CA VAL A 79 -31.70 11.38 -18.68
C VAL A 79 -30.87 12.20 -17.69
N MET A 80 -30.79 13.51 -17.90
CA MET A 80 -30.00 14.42 -17.04
C MET A 80 -30.52 14.42 -15.60
N VAL A 81 -31.87 14.47 -15.42
CA VAL A 81 -32.49 14.42 -14.09
C VAL A 81 -32.22 13.08 -13.41
N LEU A 82 -32.33 11.98 -14.13
CA LEU A 82 -32.05 10.66 -13.60
C LEU A 82 -30.60 10.55 -13.15
N ILE A 83 -29.64 10.98 -13.97
CA ILE A 83 -28.23 11.00 -13.62
C ILE A 83 -28.00 11.88 -12.39
N LEU A 84 -28.55 13.10 -12.37
CA LEU A 84 -28.41 14.01 -11.24
C LEU A 84 -28.92 13.37 -9.93
N LEU A 85 -30.09 12.73 -9.96
CA LEU A 85 -30.67 12.10 -8.77
C LEU A 85 -29.82 10.96 -8.23
N PHE A 86 -29.28 10.10 -9.09
CA PHE A 86 -28.53 8.94 -8.66
C PHE A 86 -27.05 9.22 -8.40
N THR A 87 -26.41 10.14 -9.14
CA THR A 87 -24.96 10.34 -9.09
C THR A 87 -24.52 11.62 -8.38
N CYS A 88 -25.42 12.61 -8.22
CA CYS A 88 -25.06 13.88 -7.61
C CYS A 88 -25.78 14.18 -6.31
N GLN A 89 -27.02 13.64 -6.13
CA GLN A 89 -27.77 13.92 -4.92
C GLN A 89 -27.27 13.06 -3.75
N PRO A 90 -26.66 13.65 -2.72
CA PRO A 90 -26.14 12.92 -1.58
C PRO A 90 -27.25 12.53 -0.60
N ILE A 91 -27.73 11.29 -0.69
CA ILE A 91 -28.92 10.82 0.05
C ILE A 91 -28.52 9.87 1.19
N LEU A 92 -27.47 9.04 1.00
CA LEU A 92 -27.08 8.01 1.95
C LEU A 92 -26.09 8.58 2.95
N GLN A 93 -26.40 8.49 4.24
CA GLN A 93 -25.50 8.97 5.29
C GLN A 93 -24.37 7.96 5.57
N VAL A 94 -23.16 8.47 5.72
CA VAL A 94 -21.97 7.75 6.12
C VAL A 94 -21.32 8.44 7.29
N GLN A 95 -20.92 7.67 8.28
CA GLN A 95 -20.17 8.12 9.44
C GLN A 95 -18.87 7.31 9.52
N LEU A 96 -17.85 7.87 10.16
CA LEU A 96 -16.59 7.18 10.37
C LEU A 96 -16.78 5.82 11.06
N THR A 97 -17.71 5.77 12.02
CA THR A 97 -18.06 4.55 12.76
C THR A 97 -18.77 3.49 11.93
N THR A 98 -19.28 3.84 10.73
CA THR A 98 -19.93 2.90 9.80
C THR A 98 -19.00 2.42 8.69
N VAL A 99 -17.75 2.88 8.69
CA VAL A 99 -16.72 2.42 7.73
C VAL A 99 -15.90 1.33 8.41
N ASP A 100 -16.09 0.10 7.94
CA ASP A 100 -15.39 -1.07 8.46
C ASP A 100 -14.09 -1.31 7.67
N VAL A 101 -13.04 -1.78 8.36
CA VAL A 101 -11.80 -2.24 7.72
C VAL A 101 -11.88 -3.74 7.54
N ASP A 102 -11.72 -4.21 6.28
CA ASP A 102 -11.76 -5.64 5.96
C ASP A 102 -10.47 -6.33 6.45
N GLN A 103 -10.58 -7.08 7.54
CA GLN A 103 -9.49 -7.82 8.14
C GLN A 103 -9.49 -9.32 7.81
N ARG A 104 -10.39 -9.78 6.92
CA ARG A 104 -10.57 -11.22 6.64
C ARG A 104 -9.27 -11.89 6.23
N ARG A 105 -8.56 -11.28 5.31
CA ARG A 105 -7.28 -11.83 4.82
C ARG A 105 -6.22 -11.89 5.92
N SER A 106 -6.13 -10.88 6.75
CA SER A 106 -5.21 -10.85 7.89
C SER A 106 -5.53 -11.98 8.87
N GLN A 107 -6.80 -12.23 9.13
CA GLN A 107 -7.24 -13.31 10.01
C GLN A 107 -7.02 -14.69 9.39
N GLU A 108 -7.30 -14.86 8.10
CA GLU A 108 -7.13 -16.15 7.38
C GLU A 108 -5.66 -16.53 7.20
N CYS A 109 -4.80 -15.56 6.90
CA CYS A 109 -3.39 -15.83 6.59
C CYS A 109 -2.45 -15.55 7.76
N GLY A 110 -2.96 -15.09 8.91
CA GLY A 110 -2.12 -14.76 10.08
C GLY A 110 -1.15 -13.60 9.81
N THR A 111 -1.39 -12.82 8.74
CA THR A 111 -0.54 -11.68 8.41
C THR A 111 -0.98 -10.48 9.24
N ARG A 112 -0.04 -9.81 9.91
CA ARG A 112 -0.34 -8.52 10.54
C ARG A 112 -0.67 -7.52 9.45
N GLN A 113 -1.92 -7.05 9.40
CA GLN A 113 -2.16 -5.77 8.77
C GLN A 113 -1.44 -4.71 9.60
N PHE A 114 -0.80 -3.76 8.94
CA PHE A 114 -0.37 -2.54 9.60
C PHE A 114 -1.60 -1.94 10.27
N ALA A 115 -1.80 -2.29 11.55
CA ALA A 115 -2.69 -1.53 12.41
C ALA A 115 -2.18 -0.10 12.33
N GLY A 116 -3.03 0.81 11.89
CA GLY A 116 -2.64 2.20 11.77
C GLY A 116 -1.97 2.63 13.06
N GLY A 117 -0.68 2.92 13.00
CA GLY A 117 0.02 3.46 14.13
C GLY A 117 -0.62 4.78 14.53
N GLU A 118 -0.08 5.49 15.51
CA GLU A 118 -0.55 6.78 16.04
C GLU A 118 -1.01 7.79 14.96
N TRP A 119 -0.51 7.67 13.74
CA TRP A 119 -0.93 8.43 12.55
C TRP A 119 -2.38 8.18 12.13
N GLY A 120 -2.85 6.93 12.18
CA GLY A 120 -4.23 6.60 11.83
C GLY A 120 -5.21 7.15 12.87
N GLU A 121 -4.89 7.04 14.14
CA GLU A 121 -5.74 7.54 15.22
C GLU A 121 -5.82 9.06 15.24
N SER A 122 -4.73 9.78 15.00
CA SER A 122 -4.75 11.25 14.97
C SER A 122 -5.49 11.81 13.76
N ALA A 123 -5.38 11.18 12.58
CA ALA A 123 -6.15 11.56 11.40
C ALA A 123 -7.65 11.28 11.57
N LEU A 124 -8.00 10.16 12.20
CA LEU A 124 -9.37 9.79 12.50
C LEU A 124 -10.01 10.70 13.56
N SER A 125 -9.26 11.11 14.60
CA SER A 125 -9.76 12.01 15.63
C SER A 125 -10.12 13.40 15.09
N ALA A 126 -9.49 13.87 14.02
CA ALA A 126 -9.80 15.15 13.39
C ALA A 126 -11.14 15.18 12.66
N ILE A 127 -11.67 14.03 12.27
CA ILE A 127 -12.97 13.88 11.55
C ILE A 127 -13.98 13.03 12.34
N ASP A 128 -13.67 12.75 13.60
CA ASP A 128 -14.56 11.98 14.47
C ASP A 128 -15.85 12.79 14.76
N GLY A 129 -16.98 12.13 14.63
CA GLY A 129 -18.30 12.76 14.78
C GLY A 129 -18.82 13.46 13.51
N GLU A 130 -18.01 13.66 12.48
CA GLU A 130 -18.48 14.22 11.22
C GLU A 130 -19.32 13.21 10.43
N THR A 131 -20.34 13.71 9.73
CA THR A 131 -21.21 12.90 8.87
C THR A 131 -21.13 13.39 7.44
N ALA A 132 -20.87 12.50 6.50
CA ALA A 132 -20.94 12.78 5.07
C ALA A 132 -22.15 12.08 4.45
N ASN A 133 -22.62 12.60 3.33
CA ASN A 133 -23.66 11.96 2.54
C ASN A 133 -23.10 11.53 1.18
N ILE A 134 -23.49 10.35 0.72
CA ILE A 134 -23.05 9.74 -0.52
C ILE A 134 -24.23 9.59 -1.48
N PRO A 135 -24.09 9.92 -2.78
CA PRO A 135 -25.06 9.56 -3.79
C PRO A 135 -25.20 8.04 -3.96
N VAL A 136 -26.40 7.55 -4.18
CA VAL A 136 -26.75 6.12 -4.22
C VAL A 136 -25.87 5.35 -5.22
N TRP A 137 -25.61 5.92 -6.40
CA TRP A 137 -24.80 5.28 -7.42
C TRP A 137 -23.37 5.00 -6.94
N TRP A 138 -22.74 5.96 -6.30
CA TRP A 138 -21.36 5.82 -5.84
C TRP A 138 -21.22 4.89 -4.65
N ALA A 139 -22.23 4.84 -3.76
CA ALA A 139 -22.28 3.83 -2.72
C ALA A 139 -22.39 2.41 -3.31
N PHE A 140 -23.21 2.22 -4.35
CA PHE A 140 -23.31 0.96 -5.08
C PHE A 140 -21.99 0.59 -5.76
N VAL A 141 -21.35 1.52 -6.47
CA VAL A 141 -20.05 1.30 -7.13
C VAL A 141 -18.99 0.92 -6.10
N HIS A 142 -18.96 1.58 -4.94
CA HIS A 142 -18.05 1.23 -3.85
C HIS A 142 -18.28 -0.19 -3.34
N ALA A 143 -19.51 -0.55 -3.04
CA ALA A 143 -19.86 -1.89 -2.52
C ALA A 143 -19.48 -3.00 -3.51
N VAL A 144 -19.77 -2.81 -4.80
CA VAL A 144 -19.38 -3.77 -5.86
C VAL A 144 -17.87 -3.84 -6.00
N SER A 145 -17.19 -2.70 -6.03
CA SER A 145 -15.72 -2.64 -6.16
C SER A 145 -15.04 -3.35 -5.01
N HIS A 146 -15.45 -3.06 -3.78
CA HIS A 146 -14.90 -3.69 -2.60
C HIS A 146 -15.20 -5.21 -2.57
N GLY A 147 -16.44 -5.61 -2.84
CA GLY A 147 -16.82 -7.02 -2.88
C GLY A 147 -16.04 -7.82 -3.90
N MET A 148 -15.86 -7.29 -5.12
CA MET A 148 -15.06 -7.95 -6.17
C MET A 148 -13.57 -7.99 -5.82
N THR A 149 -13.03 -6.90 -5.29
CA THR A 149 -11.62 -6.85 -4.87
C THR A 149 -11.34 -7.82 -3.74
N GLY A 150 -12.19 -7.83 -2.70
CA GLY A 150 -12.09 -8.76 -1.59
C GLY A 150 -12.18 -10.22 -2.03
N ALA A 151 -13.15 -10.58 -2.90
CA ALA A 151 -13.27 -11.92 -3.45
C ALA A 151 -12.03 -12.33 -4.27
N ALA A 152 -11.46 -11.42 -5.04
CA ALA A 152 -10.24 -11.68 -5.80
C ALA A 152 -9.02 -11.87 -4.89
N ILE A 153 -8.90 -11.07 -3.83
CA ILE A 153 -7.82 -11.18 -2.84
C ILE A 153 -7.90 -12.51 -2.08
N THR A 154 -9.10 -12.94 -1.65
CA THR A 154 -9.27 -14.21 -0.94
C THR A 154 -8.99 -15.43 -1.82
N ALA A 155 -9.06 -15.31 -3.14
CA ALA A 155 -8.67 -16.37 -4.07
C ALA A 155 -7.15 -16.56 -4.17
N ILE A 156 -6.32 -15.60 -3.71
CA ILE A 156 -4.87 -15.75 -3.68
C ILE A 156 -4.51 -16.64 -2.48
N PRO A 157 -3.77 -17.75 -2.65
CA PRO A 157 -3.36 -18.59 -1.54
C PRO A 157 -2.53 -17.82 -0.51
N CYS A 158 -2.65 -18.17 0.76
CA CYS A 158 -1.79 -17.60 1.78
C CYS A 158 -0.32 -17.94 1.51
N SER A 159 0.54 -16.95 1.62
CA SER A 159 2.00 -17.14 1.59
C SER A 159 2.62 -16.23 2.62
N THR A 160 3.74 -16.64 3.16
CA THR A 160 4.51 -15.81 4.06
C THR A 160 5.15 -14.67 3.27
N ASP A 161 4.95 -13.44 3.69
CA ASP A 161 5.53 -12.26 3.04
C ASP A 161 6.98 -12.07 3.50
N PHE A 162 7.93 -12.51 2.67
CA PHE A 162 9.37 -12.34 2.94
C PHE A 162 9.79 -10.87 3.05
N GLN A 163 9.13 -9.99 2.35
CA GLN A 163 9.45 -8.56 2.39
C GLN A 163 9.02 -7.93 3.73
N SER A 164 7.87 -8.34 4.26
CA SER A 164 7.44 -7.87 5.58
C SER A 164 8.38 -8.36 6.67
N ILE A 165 8.78 -9.63 6.64
CA ILE A 165 9.77 -10.20 7.58
C ILE A 165 11.10 -9.44 7.48
N ARG A 166 11.57 -9.15 6.27
CA ARG A 166 12.80 -8.39 6.06
C ARG A 166 12.69 -6.96 6.58
N THR A 167 11.59 -6.27 6.29
CA THR A 167 11.36 -4.90 6.75
C THR A 167 11.29 -4.85 8.28
N GLU A 168 10.58 -5.79 8.89
CA GLU A 168 10.49 -5.90 10.34
C GLU A 168 11.85 -6.24 10.96
N LEU A 169 12.63 -7.12 10.33
CA LEU A 169 14.00 -7.41 10.72
C LEU A 169 14.91 -6.17 10.65
N ASP A 170 14.76 -5.35 9.61
CA ASP A 170 15.53 -4.13 9.44
C ASP A 170 15.12 -3.02 10.43
N LEU A 171 13.89 -3.02 10.90
CA LEU A 171 13.37 -2.11 11.93
C LEU A 171 13.76 -2.56 13.34
N ASN A 172 13.90 -3.87 13.58
CA ASN A 172 14.28 -4.40 14.87
C ASN A 172 15.68 -3.92 15.28
N SER A 173 15.76 -3.30 16.45
CA SER A 173 16.99 -2.81 17.05
C SER A 173 16.93 -3.02 18.56
N VAL A 174 18.08 -3.06 19.22
CA VAL A 174 18.12 -3.12 20.68
C VAL A 174 17.57 -1.80 21.23
N GLU A 175 16.35 -1.82 21.77
CA GLU A 175 15.66 -0.63 22.29
C GLU A 175 16.09 -0.30 23.72
N ASP A 176 16.27 -1.36 24.55
CA ASP A 176 16.72 -1.19 25.95
C ASP A 176 18.15 -0.60 26.00
N PRO A 177 18.31 0.63 26.52
CA PRO A 177 19.62 1.28 26.61
C PRO A 177 20.59 0.53 27.53
N VAL A 178 20.09 -0.22 28.52
CA VAL A 178 20.93 -1.02 29.42
C VAL A 178 21.50 -2.22 28.67
N LEU A 179 20.66 -2.96 27.97
CA LEU A 179 21.06 -4.08 27.16
C LEU A 179 21.99 -3.65 26.00
N LYS A 180 21.70 -2.53 25.36
CA LYS A 180 22.57 -1.95 24.31
C LYS A 180 23.97 -1.64 24.82
N ARG A 181 24.08 -1.07 26.03
CA ARG A 181 25.38 -0.81 26.67
C ARG A 181 26.09 -2.12 26.99
N GLU A 182 25.38 -3.12 27.51
CA GLU A 182 25.91 -4.43 27.86
C GLU A 182 26.43 -5.19 26.64
N VAL A 183 25.74 -5.12 25.49
CA VAL A 183 26.23 -5.64 24.19
C VAL A 183 27.55 -4.95 23.81
N GLY A 184 27.65 -3.63 23.99
CA GLY A 184 28.90 -2.90 23.76
C GLY A 184 30.04 -3.34 24.69
N GLU A 185 29.74 -3.57 25.96
CA GLU A 185 30.71 -4.11 26.94
C GLU A 185 31.17 -5.52 26.56
N PHE A 186 30.25 -6.38 26.09
CA PHE A 186 30.58 -7.71 25.56
C PHE A 186 31.47 -7.64 24.33
N GLN A 187 31.21 -6.72 23.43
CA GLN A 187 32.06 -6.50 22.23
C GLN A 187 33.49 -6.16 22.63
N LEU A 188 33.66 -5.32 23.63
CA LEU A 188 34.98 -4.88 24.09
C LEU A 188 35.72 -5.92 24.92
N ALA A 189 35.02 -6.60 25.83
CA ALA A 189 35.64 -7.53 26.78
C ALA A 189 35.80 -8.95 26.22
N CYS A 190 34.95 -9.38 25.33
CA CYS A 190 34.87 -10.73 24.82
C CYS A 190 35.22 -10.85 23.34
N PHE A 191 34.45 -10.20 22.48
CA PHE A 191 34.57 -10.36 21.03
C PHE A 191 35.88 -9.81 20.47
N GLY A 192 36.24 -8.59 20.87
CA GLY A 192 37.49 -7.97 20.43
C GLY A 192 38.74 -8.79 20.73
N PRO A 193 38.95 -9.20 22.02
CA PRO A 193 40.04 -10.09 22.40
C PRO A 193 40.03 -11.45 21.68
N ALA A 194 38.88 -12.09 21.55
CA ALA A 194 38.75 -13.38 20.88
C ALA A 194 39.11 -13.25 19.38
N ARG A 195 38.65 -12.20 18.70
CA ARG A 195 38.98 -11.94 17.31
C ARG A 195 40.47 -11.61 17.12
N ASN A 196 41.06 -10.81 18.00
CA ASN A 196 42.49 -10.51 17.95
C ASN A 196 43.35 -11.78 18.15
N ARG A 197 42.95 -12.64 19.08
CA ARG A 197 43.64 -13.94 19.28
C ARG A 197 43.54 -14.81 18.02
N LEU A 198 42.36 -14.91 17.40
CA LEU A 198 42.18 -15.65 16.16
C LEU A 198 43.15 -15.20 15.07
N PHE A 199 43.27 -13.90 14.87
CA PHE A 199 44.21 -13.35 13.85
C PHE A 199 45.70 -13.55 14.21
N GLN A 200 46.03 -13.59 15.49
CA GLN A 200 47.38 -13.90 15.92
C GLN A 200 47.75 -15.39 15.74
N GLU A 201 46.76 -16.27 15.95
CA GLU A 201 47.00 -17.74 15.84
C GLU A 201 47.03 -18.21 14.37
N TYR A 202 46.16 -17.66 13.52
CA TYR A 202 45.92 -18.18 12.16
C TYR A 202 46.35 -17.23 11.04
N GLY A 203 46.62 -15.96 11.32
CA GLY A 203 46.99 -14.95 10.31
C GLY A 203 45.95 -14.66 9.23
N SER A 204 45.12 -15.63 8.86
CA SER A 204 43.98 -15.47 7.94
C SER A 204 42.89 -16.44 8.32
N VAL A 205 41.64 -16.06 8.06
CA VAL A 205 40.44 -16.88 8.33
C VAL A 205 40.00 -17.53 7.03
N GLU A 206 39.69 -18.81 7.09
CA GLU A 206 39.12 -19.55 5.96
C GLU A 206 37.80 -18.93 5.54
N PRO A 207 37.52 -18.70 4.23
CA PRO A 207 36.30 -18.06 3.77
C PRO A 207 35.01 -18.71 4.28
N SER A 208 35.01 -20.02 4.50
CA SER A 208 33.86 -20.78 5.06
C SER A 208 33.52 -20.38 6.49
N ARG A 209 34.48 -19.90 7.27
CA ARG A 209 34.34 -19.47 8.67
C ARG A 209 34.25 -17.96 8.83
N ALA A 210 34.57 -17.20 7.79
CA ALA A 210 34.60 -15.74 7.84
C ALA A 210 33.27 -15.15 8.33
N HIS A 211 32.15 -15.72 7.91
CA HIS A 211 30.83 -15.28 8.35
C HIS A 211 30.54 -15.57 9.82
N ASP A 212 31.01 -16.70 10.37
CA ASP A 212 30.75 -17.02 11.77
C ASP A 212 31.59 -16.14 12.71
N VAL A 213 32.85 -15.91 12.42
CA VAL A 213 33.77 -15.16 13.31
C VAL A 213 33.62 -13.63 13.22
N ASP A 214 32.69 -13.12 12.43
CA ASP A 214 32.46 -11.68 12.24
C ASP A 214 31.36 -11.10 13.15
N TRP A 215 30.90 -11.83 14.13
CA TRP A 215 29.87 -11.34 15.05
C TRP A 215 30.01 -11.91 16.47
N ILE A 216 29.40 -11.25 17.46
CA ILE A 216 29.58 -11.53 18.88
C ILE A 216 29.05 -12.90 19.33
N GLY A 217 28.10 -13.51 18.60
CA GLY A 217 27.54 -14.83 18.88
C GLY A 217 28.19 -15.96 18.08
N SER A 218 29.43 -15.77 17.60
CA SER A 218 30.18 -16.78 16.84
C SER A 218 30.22 -18.13 17.53
N ARG A 219 29.77 -19.18 16.84
CA ARG A 219 29.86 -20.56 17.34
C ARG A 219 31.29 -21.00 17.49
N PHE A 220 32.18 -20.57 16.59
CA PHE A 220 33.59 -20.85 16.72
C PHE A 220 34.16 -20.36 18.04
N PHE A 221 33.85 -19.12 18.47
CA PHE A 221 34.32 -18.59 19.75
C PHE A 221 33.63 -19.22 20.96
N LEU A 222 32.38 -19.66 20.79
CA LEU A 222 31.63 -20.32 21.86
C LEU A 222 32.11 -21.77 22.11
N ASP A 223 32.42 -22.51 21.05
CA ASP A 223 32.67 -23.93 21.10
C ASP A 223 34.17 -24.31 21.19
N THR A 224 35.03 -23.40 20.68
CA THR A 224 36.48 -23.65 20.63
C THR A 224 37.10 -23.26 21.98
N PRO A 225 37.82 -24.23 22.67
CA PRO A 225 38.53 -23.92 23.90
C PRO A 225 39.58 -22.82 23.70
N GLY A 226 39.73 -21.98 24.72
CA GLY A 226 40.71 -20.89 24.71
C GLY A 226 40.17 -19.56 24.22
N TYR A 227 38.90 -19.48 23.77
CA TYR A 227 38.25 -18.24 23.37
C TYR A 227 37.27 -17.77 24.45
N TYR A 228 35.95 -17.91 24.25
CA TYR A 228 34.96 -17.39 25.19
C TYR A 228 34.91 -18.08 26.54
N ASP A 229 35.49 -19.25 26.67
CA ASP A 229 35.70 -19.92 27.93
C ASP A 229 36.85 -19.30 28.75
N SER A 230 37.80 -18.63 28.12
CA SER A 230 38.99 -18.06 28.78
C SER A 230 38.91 -16.54 28.99
N PHE A 231 38.05 -15.84 28.24
CA PHE A 231 37.78 -14.43 28.44
C PHE A 231 36.59 -14.22 29.40
N HIS A 232 36.58 -13.10 30.12
CA HIS A 232 35.58 -12.80 31.14
C HIS A 232 35.06 -11.38 30.96
N ALA A 233 33.90 -11.09 31.52
CA ALA A 233 33.36 -9.74 31.59
C ALA A 233 34.36 -8.79 32.26
N GLY A 234 34.46 -7.57 31.77
CA GLY A 234 35.35 -6.56 32.31
C GLY A 234 34.82 -5.87 33.60
N ARG A 235 33.57 -6.13 33.95
CA ARG A 235 32.86 -5.61 35.14
C ARG A 235 31.91 -6.67 35.67
N PRO A 236 31.49 -6.60 36.95
CA PRO A 236 30.45 -7.49 37.50
C PRO A 236 29.16 -7.32 36.67
N VAL A 237 28.57 -8.46 36.30
CA VAL A 237 27.35 -8.49 35.48
C VAL A 237 26.15 -8.90 36.29
N THR A 238 25.11 -8.11 36.30
CA THR A 238 23.85 -8.37 36.99
C THR A 238 23.23 -9.68 36.48
N GLY A 239 22.76 -10.52 37.39
CA GLY A 239 22.21 -11.84 37.05
C GLY A 239 23.22 -12.98 37.11
N PHE A 240 24.53 -12.72 37.21
CA PHE A 240 25.56 -13.70 37.38
C PHE A 240 26.09 -13.61 38.81
N PRO A 241 25.83 -14.60 39.73
CA PRO A 241 26.29 -14.55 41.09
C PRO A 241 27.81 -14.69 41.15
N TYR A 242 28.38 -14.18 42.24
CA TYR A 242 29.78 -14.38 42.57
C TYR A 242 30.11 -15.89 42.69
N ASP A 243 31.16 -16.30 42.01
CA ASP A 243 31.74 -17.67 42.09
C ASP A 243 33.16 -17.58 42.65
N ALA A 244 33.41 -18.30 43.74
CA ALA A 244 34.69 -18.23 44.43
C ALA A 244 35.86 -18.76 43.58
N ASP A 245 35.62 -19.74 42.72
CA ASP A 245 36.67 -20.34 41.87
C ASP A 245 37.03 -19.43 40.71
N ARG A 246 36.05 -18.67 40.20
CA ARG A 246 36.20 -17.79 39.05
C ARG A 246 36.60 -16.34 39.43
N ASP A 247 35.99 -15.80 40.52
CA ASP A 247 36.00 -14.36 40.78
C ASP A 247 36.90 -13.92 41.94
N VAL A 248 37.56 -14.85 42.68
CA VAL A 248 38.34 -14.54 43.90
C VAL A 248 39.42 -13.49 43.72
N SER A 249 39.98 -13.38 42.52
CA SER A 249 41.02 -12.38 42.21
C SER A 249 40.50 -11.10 41.52
N ARG A 250 39.18 -10.98 41.40
CA ARG A 250 38.57 -9.86 40.70
C ARG A 250 38.20 -8.73 41.67
N PRO A 251 38.35 -7.45 41.25
CA PRO A 251 38.01 -6.31 42.10
C PRO A 251 36.49 -6.14 42.24
N ASN A 252 36.07 -5.54 43.36
CA ASN A 252 34.67 -5.14 43.58
C ASN A 252 33.62 -6.24 43.47
N THR A 253 33.94 -7.48 43.91
CA THR A 253 33.00 -8.59 43.97
C THR A 253 33.23 -9.43 45.20
N GLY A 254 32.20 -10.12 45.66
CA GLY A 254 32.23 -10.99 46.85
C GLY A 254 30.92 -11.75 47.03
N PRO A 255 30.83 -12.59 48.07
CA PRO A 255 29.60 -13.35 48.32
C PRO A 255 28.37 -12.45 48.36
N GLY A 256 27.35 -12.80 47.58
CA GLY A 256 26.09 -12.03 47.46
C GLY A 256 26.12 -10.86 46.51
N GLN A 257 27.22 -10.61 45.81
CA GLN A 257 27.36 -9.60 44.79
C GLN A 257 27.38 -10.21 43.37
N PRO A 258 27.14 -9.41 42.29
CA PRO A 258 27.35 -9.88 40.94
C PRO A 258 28.82 -10.26 40.70
N GLY A 259 29.01 -11.34 39.90
CA GLY A 259 30.32 -11.85 39.52
C GLY A 259 30.75 -11.48 38.11
N TYR A 260 31.89 -12.04 37.70
CA TYR A 260 32.49 -11.84 36.38
C TYR A 260 32.30 -13.11 35.54
N PRO A 261 31.17 -13.31 34.86
CA PRO A 261 30.96 -14.51 34.03
C PRO A 261 32.04 -14.65 32.98
N THR A 262 32.34 -15.87 32.57
CA THR A 262 33.04 -16.10 31.29
C THR A 262 32.22 -15.58 30.14
N CYS A 263 32.86 -15.23 29.05
CA CYS A 263 32.14 -14.74 27.85
C CYS A 263 31.14 -15.78 27.33
N ARG A 264 31.46 -17.08 27.45
CA ARG A 264 30.54 -18.17 27.12
C ARG A 264 29.29 -18.15 27.99
N GLU A 265 29.45 -18.06 29.32
CA GLU A 265 28.34 -18.00 30.29
C GLU A 265 27.49 -16.74 30.03
N TRP A 266 28.17 -15.59 29.84
CA TRP A 266 27.49 -14.32 29.62
C TRP A 266 26.62 -14.31 28.34
N TRP A 267 27.09 -15.02 27.29
CA TRP A 267 26.31 -15.12 26.05
C TRP A 267 25.22 -16.18 26.14
N SER A 268 25.54 -17.40 26.59
CA SER A 268 24.73 -18.60 26.37
C SER A 268 23.85 -19.03 27.54
N SER A 269 23.88 -18.35 28.72
CA SER A 269 22.96 -18.68 29.82
C SER A 269 21.50 -18.53 29.41
N SER A 270 20.66 -19.52 29.79
CA SER A 270 19.28 -19.65 29.30
C SER A 270 18.38 -18.47 29.71
N ASP A 271 18.54 -17.92 30.91
CA ASP A 271 17.64 -16.92 31.48
C ASP A 271 18.25 -15.50 31.48
N VAL A 272 19.53 -15.41 31.87
CA VAL A 272 20.22 -14.12 32.08
C VAL A 272 21.24 -13.80 30.98
N GLY A 273 21.48 -14.74 30.08
CA GLY A 273 22.42 -14.56 28.96
C GLY A 273 22.00 -13.51 27.97
N LEU A 274 22.98 -12.87 27.36
CA LEU A 274 22.75 -11.83 26.36
C LEU A 274 21.90 -12.34 25.19
N ARG A 275 22.15 -13.58 24.70
CA ARG A 275 21.39 -14.18 23.61
C ARG A 275 19.91 -14.32 23.95
N ALA A 276 19.58 -14.83 25.12
CA ALA A 276 18.20 -15.01 25.56
C ALA A 276 17.48 -13.66 25.68
N ARG A 277 18.12 -12.68 26.33
CA ARG A 277 17.53 -11.34 26.51
C ARG A 277 17.37 -10.56 25.22
N LEU A 278 18.26 -10.74 24.25
CA LEU A 278 18.11 -10.18 22.90
C LEU A 278 16.98 -10.85 22.13
N HIS A 279 16.81 -12.17 22.28
CA HIS A 279 15.70 -12.91 21.71
C HIS A 279 14.35 -12.43 22.27
N ASP A 280 14.26 -12.18 23.56
CA ASP A 280 13.03 -11.73 24.22
C ASP A 280 12.64 -10.28 23.90
N GLN A 281 13.56 -9.48 23.36
CA GLN A 281 13.22 -8.12 22.87
C GLN A 281 12.45 -8.13 21.54
N VAL A 282 12.53 -9.20 20.80
CA VAL A 282 11.83 -9.33 19.53
C VAL A 282 10.40 -9.79 19.78
N ASP A 283 9.44 -9.14 19.14
CA ASP A 283 8.03 -9.48 19.29
C ASP A 283 7.77 -10.98 18.98
N SER A 284 6.97 -11.62 19.83
CA SER A 284 6.59 -13.02 19.66
C SER A 284 5.91 -13.30 18.32
N GLY A 285 5.09 -12.37 17.81
CA GLY A 285 4.45 -12.50 16.50
C GLY A 285 5.41 -12.44 15.32
N PHE A 286 6.53 -11.70 15.47
CA PHE A 286 7.63 -11.77 14.52
C PHE A 286 8.26 -13.16 14.50
N TRP A 287 8.55 -13.74 15.69
CA TRP A 287 9.12 -15.08 15.78
C TRP A 287 8.22 -16.14 15.16
N ASP A 288 6.90 -16.05 15.35
CA ASP A 288 5.96 -16.97 14.73
C ASP A 288 5.98 -16.87 13.20
N SER A 289 5.97 -15.64 12.66
CA SER A 289 6.09 -15.40 11.23
C SER A 289 7.44 -15.86 10.69
N PHE A 290 8.53 -15.59 11.40
CA PHE A 290 9.88 -15.96 11.00
C PHE A 290 10.08 -17.49 10.99
N ARG A 291 9.61 -18.20 12.03
CA ARG A 291 9.68 -19.66 12.12
C ARG A 291 8.81 -20.39 11.11
N SER A 292 7.77 -19.74 10.59
CA SER A 292 6.98 -20.32 9.50
C SER A 292 7.76 -20.47 8.19
N VAL A 293 8.84 -19.68 8.04
CA VAL A 293 9.70 -19.63 6.84
C VAL A 293 11.03 -20.31 7.06
N PHE A 294 11.61 -20.13 8.25
CA PHE A 294 12.94 -20.59 8.61
C PHE A 294 12.84 -21.62 9.74
N THR A 295 13.35 -22.80 9.48
CA THR A 295 13.24 -23.94 10.43
C THR A 295 14.51 -24.18 11.22
N SER A 296 15.61 -23.49 10.89
CA SER A 296 16.91 -23.71 11.51
C SER A 296 17.19 -22.73 12.66
N ASN A 297 17.84 -23.23 13.73
CA ASN A 297 18.33 -22.39 14.83
C ASN A 297 19.36 -21.33 14.37
N GLU A 298 19.99 -21.55 13.22
CA GLU A 298 20.91 -20.59 12.59
C GLU A 298 20.19 -19.35 12.09
N ALA A 299 18.91 -19.50 11.76
CA ALA A 299 18.09 -18.39 11.32
C ALA A 299 17.75 -17.45 12.49
N GLU A 300 17.52 -17.97 13.70
CA GLU A 300 17.33 -17.13 14.90
C GLU A 300 18.60 -16.33 15.22
N ASP A 301 19.76 -16.98 15.13
CA ASP A 301 21.05 -16.31 15.31
C ASP A 301 21.28 -15.20 14.28
N TYR A 302 20.75 -15.36 13.07
CA TYR A 302 20.80 -14.31 12.06
C TYR A 302 19.99 -13.05 12.46
N VAL A 303 18.81 -13.21 13.05
CA VAL A 303 18.01 -12.10 13.57
C VAL A 303 18.77 -11.36 14.67
N ILE A 304 19.27 -12.09 15.66
CA ILE A 304 20.04 -11.52 16.77
C ILE A 304 21.29 -10.80 16.25
N ARG A 305 22.00 -11.42 15.32
CA ARG A 305 23.16 -10.82 14.65
C ARG A 305 22.81 -9.49 13.98
N ARG A 306 21.65 -9.41 13.31
CA ARG A 306 21.20 -8.19 12.66
C ARG A 306 20.92 -7.06 13.64
N MET A 307 20.35 -7.40 14.81
CA MET A 307 20.08 -6.45 15.89
C MET A 307 21.35 -5.86 16.52
N VAL A 308 22.36 -6.71 16.75
CA VAL A 308 23.60 -6.31 17.45
C VAL A 308 24.70 -5.83 16.51
N SER A 309 24.61 -6.11 15.22
CA SER A 309 25.53 -5.55 14.24
C SER A 309 25.38 -4.04 14.27
N PRO A 310 26.46 -3.27 14.46
CA PRO A 310 26.37 -1.84 14.20
C PRO A 310 25.77 -1.73 12.81
N ARG A 311 24.65 -1.04 12.70
CA ARG A 311 24.13 -0.62 11.40
C ARG A 311 25.33 0.12 10.77
N SER A 312 26.17 -0.64 10.09
CA SER A 312 27.20 -0.07 9.27
C SER A 312 26.46 0.95 8.45
N GLY A 313 26.89 2.19 8.43
CA GLY A 313 26.23 3.33 7.78
C GLY A 313 25.73 3.08 6.36
N ALA A 314 25.75 1.83 5.91
CA ALA A 314 25.13 1.31 4.70
C ALA A 314 23.61 1.41 4.67
N ALA A 315 22.87 1.36 5.80
CA ALA A 315 21.43 1.65 5.76
C ALA A 315 21.13 3.14 6.05
N SER A 316 21.90 3.81 6.93
CA SER A 316 21.83 5.27 7.08
C SER A 316 22.74 6.00 6.09
N GLY A 317 23.87 5.45 5.70
CA GLY A 317 24.75 5.99 4.67
C GLY A 317 24.21 5.85 3.25
N ASN A 318 23.34 4.87 2.98
CA ASN A 318 22.68 4.78 1.68
C ASN A 318 21.49 5.75 1.55
N LEU A 319 20.81 6.08 2.62
CA LEU A 319 19.82 7.17 2.62
C LEU A 319 20.55 8.54 2.57
N ASP A 320 21.62 8.74 3.35
CA ASP A 320 22.42 9.96 3.28
C ASP A 320 23.28 10.01 2.02
N GLN A 321 23.85 8.90 1.51
CA GLN A 321 24.53 8.88 0.22
C GLN A 321 23.56 8.92 -0.97
N ALA A 322 22.36 8.35 -0.87
CA ALA A 322 21.33 8.58 -1.87
C ALA A 322 20.87 10.03 -1.87
N VAL A 323 20.77 10.66 -0.69
CA VAL A 323 20.45 12.09 -0.55
C VAL A 323 21.66 12.98 -0.87
N VAL A 324 22.88 12.58 -0.52
CA VAL A 324 24.12 13.32 -0.84
C VAL A 324 24.52 13.10 -2.29
N GLY A 325 24.42 11.90 -2.85
CA GLY A 325 24.64 11.65 -4.28
C GLY A 325 23.62 12.38 -5.17
N TYR A 326 22.41 12.63 -4.65
CA TYR A 326 21.39 13.44 -5.30
C TYR A 326 21.72 14.95 -5.24
N ARG A 327 22.45 15.39 -4.21
CA ARG A 327 22.96 16.76 -4.08
C ARG A 327 24.17 17.06 -4.99
N ASP A 328 25.00 16.06 -5.23
CA ASP A 328 26.26 16.22 -6.00
C ASP A 328 26.08 16.08 -7.52
N LEU A 329 24.91 15.60 -7.98
CA LEU A 329 24.56 15.54 -9.41
C LEU A 329 24.06 16.88 -9.98
N GLY A 330 24.35 18.01 -9.33
CA GLY A 330 24.31 19.34 -9.95
C GLY A 330 22.92 19.86 -10.35
N GLY A 331 21.88 19.32 -9.80
CA GLY A 331 20.50 19.75 -10.06
C GLY A 331 19.94 20.64 -8.97
N GLY A 332 20.30 21.91 -8.93
CA GLY A 332 19.69 22.95 -8.10
C GLY A 332 18.23 23.27 -8.50
N GLY A 333 17.38 22.29 -8.60
CA GLY A 333 15.95 22.42 -8.84
C GLY A 333 15.17 21.51 -7.91
N ARG A 334 14.05 22.02 -7.39
CA ARG A 334 13.03 21.24 -6.68
C ARG A 334 12.52 20.12 -7.58
N ALA A 335 13.25 19.02 -7.68
CA ALA A 335 12.77 17.80 -8.30
C ALA A 335 11.64 17.26 -7.43
N GLY A 336 10.41 17.39 -7.89
CA GLY A 336 9.24 16.87 -7.23
C GLY A 336 9.23 15.34 -7.25
N PHE A 337 8.45 14.73 -6.37
CA PHE A 337 8.17 13.28 -6.32
C PHE A 337 7.94 12.66 -7.72
N TRP A 338 7.26 13.38 -8.62
CA TRP A 338 7.02 12.97 -10.00
C TRP A 338 8.26 12.94 -10.88
N ASP A 339 9.21 13.84 -10.67
CA ASP A 339 10.50 13.82 -11.38
C ASP A 339 11.35 12.61 -10.99
N SER A 340 11.24 12.16 -9.73
CA SER A 340 11.92 10.95 -9.26
C SER A 340 11.35 9.68 -9.90
N ILE A 341 10.04 9.63 -10.15
CA ILE A 341 9.38 8.52 -10.87
C ILE A 341 9.73 8.56 -12.36
N VAL A 342 9.70 9.73 -12.99
CA VAL A 342 10.01 9.89 -14.42
C VAL A 342 11.49 9.68 -14.69
N THR A 343 12.38 10.16 -13.83
CA THR A 343 13.83 9.90 -13.96
C THR A 343 14.18 8.44 -13.69
N GLY A 344 13.50 7.79 -12.75
CA GLY A 344 13.61 6.34 -12.54
C GLY A 344 13.22 5.53 -13.78
N ALA A 345 12.14 5.93 -14.48
CA ALA A 345 11.70 5.31 -15.72
C ALA A 345 12.60 5.66 -16.93
N GLY A 346 13.19 6.88 -16.95
CA GLY A 346 14.11 7.32 -18.02
C GLY A 346 15.53 6.78 -17.88
N ALA A 347 15.91 6.34 -16.70
CA ALA A 347 17.24 5.85 -16.39
C ALA A 347 17.50 4.39 -16.81
N ILE A 348 16.52 3.71 -17.38
CA ILE A 348 16.65 2.34 -17.93
C ILE A 348 17.64 2.29 -19.13
N GLY A 349 18.03 3.45 -19.68
CA GLY A 349 18.94 3.56 -20.82
C GLY A 349 20.41 3.91 -20.55
N GLY A 350 20.80 4.17 -19.32
CA GLY A 350 22.18 4.59 -19.02
C GLY A 350 22.68 4.06 -17.67
N GLY A 351 23.73 3.29 -17.68
CA GLY A 351 24.48 2.63 -16.61
C GLY A 351 24.38 3.19 -15.20
N LEU A 352 23.26 2.96 -14.54
CA LEU A 352 22.95 3.48 -13.22
C LEU A 352 23.47 2.60 -12.10
N SER A 353 23.99 3.27 -11.09
CA SER A 353 24.30 2.68 -9.80
C SER A 353 23.10 1.94 -9.21
N ILE A 354 23.23 0.64 -9.06
CA ILE A 354 22.22 -0.36 -8.69
C ILE A 354 21.62 -0.08 -7.29
N LEU A 355 22.35 0.57 -6.41
CA LEU A 355 21.98 0.78 -5.00
C LEU A 355 20.82 1.77 -4.75
N PRO A 356 20.72 2.92 -5.45
CA PRO A 356 19.57 3.83 -5.27
C PRO A 356 18.26 3.27 -5.80
N PHE A 357 18.30 2.38 -6.81
CA PHE A 357 17.12 1.77 -7.39
C PHE A 357 16.41 0.82 -6.41
N SER A 358 17.17 0.03 -5.66
CA SER A 358 16.60 -0.95 -4.71
C SER A 358 15.88 -0.28 -3.54
N ALA A 359 16.49 0.73 -2.93
CA ALA A 359 15.87 1.48 -1.84
C ALA A 359 14.63 2.26 -2.31
N GLY A 360 14.68 2.82 -3.51
CA GLY A 360 13.54 3.52 -4.12
C GLY A 360 12.35 2.61 -4.40
N MET A 361 12.59 1.37 -4.82
CA MET A 361 11.52 0.40 -5.08
C MET A 361 10.83 -0.08 -3.80
N ASP A 362 11.58 -0.34 -2.74
CA ASP A 362 10.99 -0.75 -1.46
C ASP A 362 10.14 0.39 -0.85
N MET A 363 10.59 1.63 -0.93
CA MET A 363 9.78 2.80 -0.56
C MET A 363 8.53 2.96 -1.42
N LEU A 364 8.64 2.74 -2.74
CA LEU A 364 7.52 2.82 -3.65
C LEU A 364 6.44 1.80 -3.33
N LYS A 365 6.81 0.53 -3.06
CA LYS A 365 5.87 -0.53 -2.68
C LYS A 365 5.07 -0.19 -1.43
N GLN A 366 5.70 0.44 -0.44
CA GLN A 366 5.04 0.89 0.78
C GLN A 366 4.16 2.12 0.56
N ALA A 367 4.55 3.02 -0.36
CA ALA A 367 3.80 4.23 -0.67
C ALA A 367 2.56 3.99 -1.54
N LEU A 368 2.52 2.90 -2.34
CA LEU A 368 1.44 2.65 -3.30
C LEU A 368 0.03 2.60 -2.66
N PRO A 369 -0.23 1.93 -1.53
CA PRO A 369 -1.54 1.98 -0.88
C PRO A 369 -1.93 3.40 -0.43
N MET A 370 -0.96 4.17 0.08
CA MET A 370 -1.18 5.57 0.47
C MET A 370 -1.54 6.44 -0.74
N VAL A 371 -0.84 6.25 -1.84
CA VAL A 371 -1.14 6.95 -3.12
C VAL A 371 -2.53 6.57 -3.62
N GLN A 372 -2.93 5.31 -3.51
CA GLN A 372 -4.28 4.86 -3.86
C GLN A 372 -5.35 5.58 -3.04
N ALA A 373 -5.17 5.65 -1.72
CA ALA A 373 -6.11 6.33 -0.83
C ALA A 373 -6.30 7.81 -1.22
N ILE A 374 -5.19 8.50 -1.51
CA ILE A 374 -5.21 9.89 -2.00
C ILE A 374 -5.90 10.00 -3.37
N LEU A 375 -5.64 9.05 -4.30
CA LEU A 375 -6.28 9.05 -5.61
C LEU A 375 -7.80 8.82 -5.51
N VAL A 376 -8.24 7.89 -4.66
CA VAL A 376 -9.68 7.68 -4.41
C VAL A 376 -10.32 8.94 -3.86
N MET A 377 -9.72 9.57 -2.85
CA MET A 377 -10.17 10.85 -2.30
C MET A 377 -10.28 11.91 -3.39
N ALA A 378 -9.24 12.09 -4.20
CA ALA A 378 -9.23 13.08 -5.28
C ALA A 378 -10.31 12.80 -6.34
N LEU A 379 -10.50 11.54 -6.73
CA LEU A 379 -11.56 11.15 -7.67
C LEU A 379 -12.94 11.48 -7.09
N VAL A 380 -13.21 11.17 -5.84
CA VAL A 380 -14.48 11.47 -5.16
C VAL A 380 -14.73 12.98 -5.12
N ILE A 381 -13.72 13.79 -4.81
CA ILE A 381 -13.80 15.26 -4.80
C ILE A 381 -14.12 15.81 -6.20
N CYS A 382 -13.57 15.19 -7.25
CA CYS A 382 -13.76 15.64 -8.63
C CYS A 382 -15.14 15.25 -9.21
N LEU A 383 -15.87 14.30 -8.65
CA LEU A 383 -17.14 13.80 -9.20
C LEU A 383 -18.14 14.91 -9.52
N PRO A 384 -18.45 15.88 -8.63
CA PRO A 384 -19.41 16.94 -8.92
C PRO A 384 -19.02 17.75 -10.17
N PHE A 385 -17.75 18.11 -10.29
CA PHE A 385 -17.23 18.85 -11.43
C PHE A 385 -17.37 18.06 -12.74
N VAL A 386 -16.97 16.77 -12.71
CA VAL A 386 -17.07 15.89 -13.88
C VAL A 386 -18.52 15.77 -14.35
N MET A 387 -19.47 15.60 -13.42
CA MET A 387 -20.89 15.47 -13.75
C MET A 387 -21.44 16.76 -14.36
N VAL A 388 -21.17 17.91 -13.76
CA VAL A 388 -21.64 19.21 -14.26
C VAL A 388 -20.99 19.56 -15.60
N ILE A 389 -19.68 19.46 -15.73
CA ILE A 389 -18.95 19.79 -16.97
C ILE A 389 -19.37 18.88 -18.14
N SER A 390 -19.61 17.60 -17.86
CA SER A 390 -20.04 16.63 -18.88
C SER A 390 -21.51 16.77 -19.30
N GLY A 391 -22.28 17.66 -18.67
CA GLY A 391 -23.71 17.85 -18.91
C GLY A 391 -24.55 16.65 -18.47
N TYR A 392 -24.21 16.01 -17.38
CA TYR A 392 -24.91 14.82 -16.85
C TYR A 392 -25.03 13.70 -17.91
N SER A 393 -23.90 13.35 -18.52
CA SER A 393 -23.87 12.34 -19.59
C SER A 393 -23.60 10.94 -19.08
N TYR A 394 -24.23 9.92 -19.66
CA TYR A 394 -23.91 8.50 -19.37
C TYR A 394 -22.45 8.14 -19.58
N ARG A 395 -21.79 8.80 -20.55
CA ARG A 395 -20.38 8.60 -20.82
C ARG A 395 -19.51 8.98 -19.63
N ALA A 396 -19.81 10.11 -18.98
CA ALA A 396 -19.08 10.55 -17.80
C ALA A 396 -19.34 9.62 -16.59
N VAL A 397 -20.61 9.21 -16.40
CA VAL A 397 -20.95 8.23 -15.36
C VAL A 397 -20.18 6.93 -15.57
N GLY A 398 -20.17 6.40 -16.81
CA GLY A 398 -19.42 5.18 -17.13
C GLY A 398 -17.93 5.33 -16.86
N MET A 399 -17.30 6.40 -17.35
CA MET A 399 -15.87 6.65 -17.11
C MET A 399 -15.54 6.76 -15.61
N ALA A 400 -16.33 7.51 -14.85
CA ALA A 400 -16.13 7.68 -13.43
C ALA A 400 -16.35 6.36 -12.66
N THR A 401 -17.37 5.58 -13.04
CA THR A 401 -17.65 4.26 -12.47
C THR A 401 -16.46 3.29 -12.65
N PHE A 402 -16.00 3.14 -13.90
CA PHE A 402 -14.85 2.26 -14.18
C PHE A 402 -13.55 2.83 -13.64
N GLY A 403 -13.39 4.15 -13.56
CA GLY A 403 -12.25 4.79 -12.94
C GLY A 403 -12.17 4.50 -11.45
N LEU A 404 -13.25 4.68 -10.71
CA LEU A 404 -13.34 4.35 -9.29
C LEU A 404 -13.16 2.84 -9.04
N PHE A 405 -13.89 2.00 -9.80
CA PHE A 405 -13.73 0.55 -9.72
C PHE A 405 -12.29 0.12 -9.96
N GLY A 406 -11.67 0.65 -11.02
CA GLY A 406 -10.29 0.33 -11.35
C GLY A 406 -9.31 0.73 -10.27
N THR A 407 -9.51 1.89 -9.65
CA THR A 407 -8.66 2.37 -8.57
C THR A 407 -8.81 1.49 -7.30
N TRP A 408 -10.02 1.10 -6.92
CA TRP A 408 -10.25 0.17 -5.82
C TRP A 408 -9.63 -1.21 -6.06
N PHE A 409 -9.69 -1.71 -7.29
CA PHE A 409 -9.15 -3.02 -7.65
C PHE A 409 -7.62 -3.08 -7.70
N LEU A 410 -6.91 -1.94 -7.61
CA LEU A 410 -5.45 -1.91 -7.54
C LEU A 410 -4.90 -2.71 -6.36
N THR A 411 -5.61 -2.73 -5.24
CA THR A 411 -5.25 -3.51 -4.06
C THR A 411 -5.05 -4.99 -4.40
N PHE A 412 -5.92 -5.58 -5.25
CA PHE A 412 -5.75 -6.96 -5.71
C PHE A 412 -4.43 -7.16 -6.48
N TRP A 413 -4.09 -6.23 -7.39
CA TRP A 413 -2.86 -6.36 -8.18
C TRP A 413 -1.61 -6.30 -7.31
N TRP A 414 -1.62 -5.48 -6.26
CA TRP A 414 -0.51 -5.40 -5.33
C TRP A 414 -0.41 -6.61 -4.42
N GLU A 415 -1.52 -7.15 -3.96
CA GLU A 415 -1.54 -8.41 -3.20
C GLU A 415 -1.04 -9.58 -4.05
N LEU A 416 -1.47 -9.64 -5.31
CA LEU A 416 -0.99 -10.64 -6.26
C LEU A 416 0.52 -10.49 -6.52
N ALA A 417 1.00 -9.25 -6.69
CA ALA A 417 2.42 -9.00 -6.91
C ALA A 417 3.26 -9.43 -5.71
N ARG A 418 2.82 -9.14 -4.47
CA ARG A 418 3.49 -9.62 -3.24
C ARG A 418 3.51 -11.14 -3.14
N TRP A 419 2.39 -11.78 -3.47
CA TRP A 419 2.33 -13.24 -3.45
C TRP A 419 3.29 -13.87 -4.47
N ILE A 420 3.34 -13.34 -5.68
CA ILE A 420 4.26 -13.83 -6.72
C ILE A 420 5.72 -13.59 -6.29
N ASP A 421 6.03 -12.43 -5.74
CA ASP A 421 7.37 -12.11 -5.23
C ASP A 421 7.82 -13.14 -4.18
N SER A 422 6.98 -13.41 -3.18
CA SER A 422 7.26 -14.42 -2.16
C SER A 422 7.44 -15.83 -2.74
N LYS A 423 6.64 -16.18 -3.76
CA LYS A 423 6.76 -17.48 -4.43
C LYS A 423 7.99 -17.59 -5.33
N LEU A 424 8.39 -16.50 -5.99
CA LEU A 424 9.63 -16.48 -6.77
C LEU A 424 10.85 -16.67 -5.85
N ILE A 425 10.87 -16.01 -4.69
CA ILE A 425 11.93 -16.20 -3.70
C ILE A 425 11.99 -17.66 -3.24
N ASP A 426 10.86 -18.26 -2.91
CA ASP A 426 10.77 -19.67 -2.52
C ASP A 426 11.29 -20.63 -3.59
N LEU A 427 11.00 -20.35 -4.85
CA LEU A 427 11.43 -21.18 -5.99
C LEU A 427 12.93 -21.03 -6.31
N ILE A 428 13.46 -19.82 -6.20
CA ILE A 428 14.86 -19.52 -6.52
C ILE A 428 15.77 -19.93 -5.36
N TYR A 429 15.34 -19.67 -4.13
CA TYR A 429 16.11 -19.92 -2.92
C TYR A 429 15.49 -21.06 -2.08
N ASN A 430 15.75 -22.29 -2.46
CA ASN A 430 15.11 -23.48 -1.90
C ASN A 430 15.65 -23.91 -0.52
N SER A 431 16.68 -23.28 0.03
CA SER A 431 17.25 -23.60 1.35
C SER A 431 17.27 -22.38 2.28
N ASP A 432 17.18 -22.63 3.60
CA ASP A 432 17.24 -21.57 4.62
C ASP A 432 18.51 -20.70 4.48
N ALA A 433 19.65 -21.34 4.20
CA ALA A 433 20.92 -20.64 3.98
C ALA A 433 20.88 -19.73 2.76
N ALA A 434 20.24 -20.17 1.66
CA ALA A 434 20.07 -19.36 0.45
C ALA A 434 19.10 -18.19 0.68
N LYS A 435 17.99 -18.42 1.41
CA LYS A 435 17.04 -17.36 1.80
C LYS A 435 17.68 -16.32 2.71
N MET A 436 18.48 -16.75 3.69
CA MET A 436 19.25 -15.86 4.57
C MET A 436 20.31 -15.06 3.79
N SER A 437 21.00 -15.69 2.83
CA SER A 437 21.94 -15.02 1.93
C SER A 437 21.25 -13.93 1.10
N TRP A 438 20.05 -14.19 0.62
CA TRP A 438 19.25 -13.20 -0.10
C TRP A 438 18.85 -12.02 0.82
N MET A 439 18.39 -12.29 2.06
CA MET A 439 18.07 -11.24 3.02
C MET A 439 19.30 -10.40 3.41
N ALA A 440 20.48 -11.02 3.52
CA ALA A 440 21.73 -10.34 3.84
C ALA A 440 22.25 -9.42 2.72
N ALA A 441 21.69 -9.53 1.51
CA ALA A 441 22.13 -8.77 0.32
C ALA A 441 23.63 -8.93 -0.06
N ALA A 442 24.31 -9.95 0.51
CA ALA A 442 25.75 -9.97 0.52
C ALA A 442 26.43 -10.47 -0.77
N ASN A 443 25.79 -11.36 -1.55
CA ASN A 443 26.53 -12.09 -2.58
C ASN A 443 25.97 -12.05 -4.00
N ASN A 444 24.74 -11.58 -4.26
CA ASN A 444 24.12 -11.66 -5.58
C ASN A 444 23.43 -10.35 -5.98
N ALA A 445 24.20 -9.27 -6.10
CA ALA A 445 23.68 -7.95 -6.50
C ALA A 445 22.94 -8.00 -7.85
N TYR A 446 23.36 -8.87 -8.78
CA TYR A 446 22.73 -9.02 -10.08
C TYR A 446 21.37 -9.73 -10.01
N ASP A 447 21.28 -10.86 -9.29
CA ASP A 447 20.03 -11.61 -9.14
C ASP A 447 18.98 -10.77 -8.39
N LYS A 448 19.41 -10.03 -7.38
CA LYS A 448 18.58 -9.08 -6.65
C LYS A 448 18.04 -7.98 -7.57
N LEU A 449 18.86 -7.46 -8.47
CA LEU A 449 18.45 -6.42 -9.40
C LEU A 449 17.40 -6.95 -10.40
N VAL A 450 17.61 -8.14 -10.95
CA VAL A 450 16.67 -8.77 -11.87
C VAL A 450 15.34 -9.01 -11.16
N LEU A 451 15.35 -9.54 -9.93
CA LEU A 451 14.15 -9.79 -9.15
C LEU A 451 13.40 -8.46 -8.89
N GLN A 452 14.08 -7.43 -8.41
CA GLN A 452 13.51 -6.11 -8.17
C GLN A 452 12.96 -5.45 -9.43
N PHE A 453 13.59 -5.68 -10.59
CA PHE A 453 13.06 -5.20 -11.86
C PHE A 453 11.74 -5.89 -12.22
N VAL A 454 11.68 -7.22 -12.08
CA VAL A 454 10.46 -7.99 -12.32
C VAL A 454 9.35 -7.55 -11.36
N GLU A 455 9.66 -7.39 -10.08
CA GLU A 455 8.74 -6.87 -9.09
C GLU A 455 8.22 -5.47 -9.47
N GLY A 456 9.12 -4.55 -9.80
CA GLY A 456 8.76 -3.20 -10.21
C GLY A 456 7.81 -3.18 -11.41
N MET A 457 8.05 -4.04 -12.39
CA MET A 457 7.14 -4.22 -13.52
C MET A 457 5.76 -4.71 -13.07
N MET A 458 5.69 -5.63 -12.12
CA MET A 458 4.41 -6.13 -11.61
C MET A 458 3.64 -5.07 -10.81
N PHE A 459 4.33 -4.31 -9.96
CA PHE A 459 3.70 -3.28 -9.13
C PHE A 459 3.23 -2.04 -9.91
N LEU A 460 3.85 -1.72 -11.03
CA LEU A 460 3.55 -0.50 -11.81
C LEU A 460 2.85 -0.81 -13.15
N VAL A 461 3.38 -1.76 -13.92
CA VAL A 461 2.91 -1.97 -15.30
C VAL A 461 1.57 -2.69 -15.33
N LEU A 462 1.36 -3.73 -14.51
CA LEU A 462 0.07 -4.41 -14.46
C LEU A 462 -1.07 -3.50 -14.01
N PRO A 463 -0.95 -2.72 -12.92
CA PRO A 463 -1.94 -1.71 -12.57
C PRO A 463 -2.19 -0.66 -13.66
N ALA A 464 -1.14 -0.19 -14.33
CA ALA A 464 -1.28 0.80 -15.42
C ALA A 464 -2.05 0.23 -16.62
N ILE A 465 -1.75 -1.01 -17.05
CA ILE A 465 -2.50 -1.70 -18.11
C ILE A 465 -3.95 -1.87 -17.69
N TRP A 466 -4.20 -2.31 -16.45
CA TRP A 466 -5.54 -2.49 -15.90
C TRP A 466 -6.36 -1.20 -15.96
N LEU A 467 -5.82 -0.09 -15.44
CA LEU A 467 -6.50 1.21 -15.49
C LEU A 467 -6.73 1.69 -16.92
N GLY A 468 -5.80 1.44 -17.83
CA GLY A 468 -5.93 1.76 -19.25
C GLY A 468 -7.08 0.97 -19.90
N VAL A 469 -7.17 -0.33 -19.67
CA VAL A 469 -8.24 -1.21 -20.18
C VAL A 469 -9.60 -0.76 -19.64
N LEU A 470 -9.69 -0.49 -18.34
CA LEU A 470 -10.94 -0.05 -17.72
C LEU A 470 -11.37 1.34 -18.18
N GLY A 471 -10.43 2.27 -18.34
CA GLY A 471 -10.73 3.58 -18.93
C GLY A 471 -11.32 3.47 -20.32
N TRP A 472 -10.73 2.60 -21.17
CA TRP A 472 -11.28 2.30 -22.49
C TRP A 472 -12.67 1.64 -22.42
N ALA A 473 -12.85 0.66 -21.53
CA ALA A 473 -14.14 0.00 -21.32
C ALA A 473 -15.22 0.99 -20.86
N GLY A 474 -14.91 1.88 -19.93
CA GLY A 474 -15.81 2.92 -19.43
C GLY A 474 -16.30 3.86 -20.54
N MET A 475 -15.41 4.26 -21.45
CA MET A 475 -15.80 5.06 -22.63
C MET A 475 -16.75 4.28 -23.53
N ARG A 476 -16.48 3.02 -23.84
CA ARG A 476 -17.30 2.17 -24.70
C ARG A 476 -18.69 1.91 -24.14
N VAL A 477 -18.77 1.59 -22.85
CA VAL A 477 -20.05 1.35 -22.17
C VAL A 477 -20.88 2.63 -22.17
N GLY A 478 -20.27 3.79 -21.85
CA GLY A 478 -20.96 5.08 -21.89
C GLY A 478 -21.49 5.45 -23.29
N GLU A 479 -20.75 5.14 -24.37
CA GLU A 479 -21.17 5.34 -25.74
C GLU A 479 -22.31 4.38 -26.14
N ALA A 480 -22.21 3.09 -25.75
CA ALA A 480 -23.25 2.10 -26.04
C ALA A 480 -24.59 2.44 -25.38
N VAL A 481 -24.57 2.83 -24.09
CA VAL A 481 -25.77 3.28 -23.40
C VAL A 481 -26.35 4.53 -24.03
N GLY A 482 -25.50 5.53 -24.36
CA GLY A 482 -25.92 6.75 -25.05
C GLY A 482 -26.55 6.49 -26.42
N SER A 483 -26.02 5.55 -27.19
CA SER A 483 -26.57 5.16 -28.52
C SER A 483 -27.88 4.40 -28.38
N SER A 484 -28.01 3.51 -27.42
CA SER A 484 -29.24 2.75 -27.15
C SER A 484 -30.40 3.65 -26.74
N VAL A 485 -30.13 4.66 -25.89
CA VAL A 485 -31.14 5.68 -25.50
C VAL A 485 -31.57 6.51 -26.71
N LYS A 486 -30.64 6.91 -27.60
CA LYS A 486 -30.96 7.61 -28.82
C LYS A 486 -31.75 6.75 -29.81
N GLY A 487 -31.38 5.48 -29.97
CA GLY A 487 -32.10 4.50 -30.82
C GLY A 487 -33.51 4.24 -30.32
N GLY A 488 -33.69 3.97 -29.01
CA GLY A 488 -35.01 3.75 -28.38
C GLY A 488 -35.93 4.97 -28.51
N ALA A 489 -35.39 6.19 -28.40
CA ALA A 489 -36.14 7.42 -28.63
C ALA A 489 -36.55 7.57 -30.13
N GLY A 490 -35.69 7.17 -31.05
CA GLY A 490 -35.99 7.15 -32.50
C GLY A 490 -37.08 6.13 -32.86
N ASP A 491 -37.03 4.94 -32.27
CA ASP A 491 -38.03 3.89 -32.48
C ASP A 491 -39.38 4.26 -31.86
N ALA A 492 -39.40 4.89 -30.69
CA ALA A 492 -40.63 5.43 -30.09
C ALA A 492 -41.26 6.54 -30.93
N GLN A 493 -40.44 7.43 -31.52
CA GLN A 493 -40.93 8.44 -32.49
C GLN A 493 -41.46 7.79 -33.76
N GLY A 494 -40.79 6.75 -34.27
CA GLY A 494 -41.26 6.00 -35.46
C GLY A 494 -42.59 5.28 -35.21
N ALA A 495 -42.77 4.71 -34.02
CA ALA A 495 -44.04 4.09 -33.62
C ALA A 495 -45.15 5.12 -33.40
N GLY A 496 -44.84 6.28 -32.84
CA GLY A 496 -45.77 7.40 -32.70
C GLY A 496 -46.23 7.97 -34.04
N LYS A 497 -45.33 8.12 -35.03
CA LYS A 497 -45.67 8.54 -36.39
C LYS A 497 -46.58 7.53 -37.09
N LYS A 498 -46.28 6.21 -37.00
CA LYS A 498 -47.15 5.18 -37.57
C LYS A 498 -48.50 5.08 -36.89
N GLY A 499 -48.64 5.42 -35.61
CA GLY A 499 -49.89 5.52 -34.87
C GLY A 499 -50.71 6.76 -35.30
N GLY A 500 -50.02 7.91 -35.50
CA GLY A 500 -50.64 9.18 -35.96
C GLY A 500 -51.17 9.07 -37.39
N ASP A 501 -50.42 8.48 -38.31
CA ASP A 501 -50.87 8.27 -39.70
C ASP A 501 -52.05 7.31 -39.80
N LYS A 502 -52.15 6.30 -38.97
CA LYS A 502 -53.33 5.41 -38.91
C LYS A 502 -54.57 6.11 -38.38
N THR A 503 -54.46 7.00 -37.40
CA THR A 503 -55.60 7.75 -36.87
C THR A 503 -56.03 8.82 -37.87
N GLN A 504 -55.15 9.43 -38.63
CA GLN A 504 -55.47 10.44 -39.65
C GLN A 504 -56.12 9.78 -40.89
N SER A 505 -55.70 8.58 -41.28
CA SER A 505 -56.32 7.84 -42.38
C SER A 505 -57.70 7.29 -42.04
N THR A 506 -57.97 7.01 -40.76
CA THR A 506 -59.32 6.61 -40.30
C THR A 506 -60.28 7.81 -40.15
N ALA A 507 -59.77 9.00 -39.92
CA ALA A 507 -60.57 10.22 -39.82
C ALA A 507 -60.91 10.85 -41.20
N SER A 508 -60.15 10.55 -42.25
CA SER A 508 -60.40 11.05 -43.62
C SER A 508 -61.13 10.06 -44.56
N GLY A 509 -61.47 8.88 -44.07
CA GLY A 509 -62.16 7.86 -44.84
C GLY A 509 -63.70 7.91 -44.80
N GLY A 510 -64.24 9.09 -44.98
CA GLY A 510 -65.72 9.25 -45.06
C GLY A 510 -66.16 10.37 -45.97
N LYS A 511 -65.94 10.21 -47.31
CA LYS A 511 -66.82 10.71 -48.37
C LYS A 511 -66.47 10.04 -49.70
N ILE A 512 -67.43 9.27 -50.17
CA ILE A 512 -67.83 8.85 -51.51
C ILE A 512 -66.99 9.44 -52.63
#